data_dd4bd16f85b6c6cbeb022ea719849b4a
#
_entry.id   dd4bd16f85b6c6cbeb022ea719849b4a
#
_cell.length_a   1.000
_cell.length_b   1.000
_cell.length_c   1.000
_cell.angle_alpha   90.00
_cell.angle_beta   90.00
_cell.angle_gamma   90.00
#
_symmetry.space_group_name_H-M   'P 1'
#
loop_
_entity.id
_entity.type
_entity.pdbx_description
1 polymer ?
#
loop_
_entity_poly.entity_id
_entity_poly.type
_entity_poly.pdbx_seq_one_letter_code
_entity_poly.pdbx_strand_id
1 'polypeptide(L)'
;LEMENREIDGAEKMVPIVFLVIIGTIVVYGFLAGPIARRLGLAEAHVDGVLIAGSNAVARGLAGSLKSHGVKSLLVDTDPYSVTRAIAAGLPARRMSVLAEEAARDLDLRGIGRLLACTSNDEVNALATARFVRVFGRREVFQLAPTKLSAGGASVPEEYLGRVIGIQPITYAALDERTRSGWRVASVSGGSTVSNAAADGEFMPMVRVVDGKMAFLCRNDPIPSDGHVIGLAAPPFLERLS
;
A
#
# COMPACT_ATOMS: atom_id res chain seq x y z
N LEU A 1 48.11 27.17 -51.19
CA LEU A 1 47.56 25.91 -50.67
C LEU A 1 46.05 25.94 -50.80
N GLU A 2 45.58 25.55 -52.02
CA GLU A 2 44.19 25.28 -52.30
C GLU A 2 43.80 24.00 -51.61
N MET A 3 42.98 24.11 -50.57
CA MET A 3 42.23 22.95 -50.08
C MET A 3 41.00 22.77 -50.96
N GLU A 4 41.12 21.84 -51.88
CA GLU A 4 40.07 21.39 -52.78
C GLU A 4 38.85 20.91 -51.93
N ASN A 5 37.78 21.70 -52.00
CA ASN A 5 36.50 21.39 -51.32
C ASN A 5 35.89 20.21 -52.09
N ARG A 6 36.20 18.96 -51.67
CA ARG A 6 35.50 17.77 -52.17
C ARG A 6 34.11 17.80 -51.60
N GLU A 7 33.15 18.34 -52.36
CA GLU A 7 31.74 18.09 -52.11
C GLU A 7 31.53 16.58 -52.18
N ILE A 8 31.29 15.97 -51.04
CA ILE A 8 30.93 14.54 -50.97
C ILE A 8 29.49 14.47 -51.52
N ASP A 9 29.36 13.90 -52.71
CA ASP A 9 28.07 13.69 -53.39
C ASP A 9 27.17 12.87 -52.47
N GLY A 10 26.05 13.43 -52.03
CA GLY A 10 25.11 12.80 -51.09
C GLY A 10 25.15 13.31 -49.63
N ALA A 11 26.03 14.25 -49.28
CA ALA A 11 26.08 14.84 -47.94
C ALA A 11 24.73 15.49 -47.54
N GLU A 12 23.98 16.03 -48.47
CA GLU A 12 22.64 16.59 -48.26
C GLU A 12 21.63 15.56 -47.76
N LYS A 13 21.80 14.28 -48.09
CA LYS A 13 20.92 13.19 -47.66
C LYS A 13 21.27 12.58 -46.29
N MET A 14 22.48 12.87 -45.81
CA MET A 14 22.94 12.30 -44.53
C MET A 14 22.12 12.87 -43.35
N VAL A 15 21.85 14.15 -43.32
CA VAL A 15 21.09 14.80 -42.25
C VAL A 15 19.66 14.23 -42.13
N PRO A 16 18.85 14.16 -43.22
CA PRO A 16 17.53 13.53 -43.12
C PRO A 16 17.57 12.06 -42.71
N ILE A 17 18.55 11.30 -43.18
CA ILE A 17 18.70 9.87 -42.80
C ILE A 17 19.02 9.72 -41.31
N VAL A 18 19.93 10.53 -40.77
CA VAL A 18 20.27 10.51 -39.34
C VAL A 18 19.01 10.87 -38.51
N PHE A 19 18.26 11.90 -38.89
CA PHE A 19 17.02 12.25 -38.21
C PHE A 19 15.99 11.12 -38.29
N LEU A 20 15.85 10.46 -39.41
CA LEU A 20 14.92 9.34 -39.58
C LEU A 20 15.32 8.14 -38.70
N VAL A 21 16.61 7.85 -38.58
CA VAL A 21 17.12 6.80 -37.67
C VAL A 21 16.88 7.17 -36.21
N ILE A 22 17.15 8.42 -35.83
CA ILE A 22 16.90 8.88 -34.45
C ILE A 22 15.41 8.80 -34.10
N ILE A 23 14.55 9.32 -34.93
CA ILE A 23 13.09 9.27 -34.74
C ILE A 23 12.62 7.81 -34.73
N GLY A 24 13.09 6.99 -35.66
CA GLY A 24 12.75 5.57 -35.73
C GLY A 24 13.15 4.81 -34.47
N THR A 25 14.35 5.04 -33.95
CA THR A 25 14.80 4.41 -32.72
C THR A 25 13.99 4.87 -31.50
N ILE A 26 13.70 6.15 -31.37
CA ILE A 26 12.86 6.69 -30.26
C ILE A 26 11.46 6.06 -30.31
N VAL A 27 10.85 5.98 -31.47
CA VAL A 27 9.52 5.37 -31.67
C VAL A 27 9.55 3.88 -31.30
N VAL A 28 10.52 3.13 -31.83
CA VAL A 28 10.67 1.70 -31.57
C VAL A 28 10.89 1.44 -30.09
N TYR A 29 11.82 2.13 -29.45
CA TYR A 29 12.06 1.96 -28.02
C TYR A 29 10.85 2.41 -27.17
N GLY A 30 10.22 3.53 -27.52
CA GLY A 30 9.06 4.05 -26.81
C GLY A 30 7.85 3.10 -26.83
N PHE A 31 7.57 2.48 -27.97
CA PHE A 31 6.44 1.55 -28.10
C PHE A 31 6.74 0.12 -27.64
N LEU A 32 7.98 -0.36 -27.78
CA LEU A 32 8.33 -1.76 -27.49
C LEU A 32 8.85 -1.97 -26.08
N ALA A 33 9.44 -0.97 -25.42
CA ALA A 33 10.02 -1.15 -24.10
C ALA A 33 8.98 -1.60 -23.06
N GLY A 34 7.79 -1.02 -23.05
CA GLY A 34 6.71 -1.39 -22.12
C GLY A 34 6.20 -2.82 -22.31
N PRO A 35 5.79 -3.23 -23.52
CA PRO A 35 5.38 -4.62 -23.78
C PRO A 35 6.47 -5.64 -23.49
N ILE A 36 7.72 -5.34 -23.89
CA ILE A 36 8.87 -6.24 -23.64
C ILE A 36 9.14 -6.37 -22.14
N ALA A 37 9.16 -5.26 -21.40
CA ALA A 37 9.36 -5.28 -19.95
C ALA A 37 8.27 -6.11 -19.23
N ARG A 38 7.01 -5.99 -19.65
CA ARG A 38 5.90 -6.82 -19.13
C ARG A 38 6.09 -8.31 -19.47
N ARG A 39 6.49 -8.61 -20.70
CA ARG A 39 6.69 -10.01 -21.15
C ARG A 39 7.89 -10.70 -20.48
N LEU A 40 8.92 -9.93 -20.12
CA LEU A 40 10.08 -10.39 -19.37
C LEU A 40 9.85 -10.40 -17.85
N GLY A 41 8.67 -10.02 -17.37
CA GLY A 41 8.39 -9.93 -15.94
C GLY A 41 9.18 -8.82 -15.22
N LEU A 42 9.77 -7.89 -15.97
CA LEU A 42 10.53 -6.76 -15.44
C LEU A 42 9.61 -5.57 -15.08
N ALA A 43 8.46 -5.48 -15.72
CA ALA A 43 7.41 -4.55 -15.31
C ALA A 43 6.50 -5.30 -14.33
N GLU A 44 6.67 -5.06 -13.03
CA GLU A 44 5.69 -5.51 -12.05
C GLU A 44 4.34 -4.88 -12.40
N ALA A 45 3.40 -5.72 -12.85
CA ALA A 45 2.11 -5.29 -13.35
C ALA A 45 1.27 -4.55 -12.29
N HIS A 46 1.56 -4.78 -11.00
CA HIS A 46 0.81 -4.19 -9.88
C HIS A 46 1.73 -4.04 -8.66
N VAL A 47 2.08 -2.80 -8.33
CA VAL A 47 2.75 -2.42 -7.07
C VAL A 47 1.65 -2.11 -6.03
N ASP A 48 0.57 -2.91 -6.04
CA ASP A 48 -0.62 -2.67 -5.22
C ASP A 48 -0.56 -3.38 -3.86
N GLY A 49 0.52 -4.11 -3.59
CA GLY A 49 0.71 -4.77 -2.30
C GLY A 49 1.05 -3.82 -1.16
N VAL A 50 0.96 -4.32 0.07
CA VAL A 50 1.18 -3.56 1.30
C VAL A 50 2.15 -4.25 2.25
N LEU A 51 3.11 -3.49 2.77
CA LEU A 51 3.91 -3.81 3.93
C LEU A 51 3.14 -3.37 5.18
N ILE A 52 2.86 -4.29 6.10
CA ILE A 52 2.16 -3.99 7.35
C ILE A 52 3.15 -4.10 8.50
N ALA A 53 3.46 -2.98 9.14
CA ALA A 53 4.27 -2.93 10.35
C ALA A 53 3.36 -3.17 11.57
N GLY A 54 3.60 -4.28 12.24
CA GLY A 54 2.73 -4.85 13.28
C GLY A 54 1.98 -6.09 12.78
N SER A 55 1.86 -7.10 13.65
CA SER A 55 1.17 -8.37 13.35
C SER A 55 0.08 -8.66 14.38
N ASN A 56 -0.67 -7.63 14.80
CA ASN A 56 -1.83 -7.76 15.68
C ASN A 56 -3.00 -8.47 14.96
N ALA A 57 -4.08 -8.74 15.69
CA ALA A 57 -5.23 -9.47 15.14
C ALA A 57 -5.87 -8.81 13.91
N VAL A 58 -5.97 -7.47 13.91
CA VAL A 58 -6.55 -6.72 12.79
C VAL A 58 -5.59 -6.70 11.60
N ALA A 59 -4.29 -6.50 11.83
CA ALA A 59 -3.28 -6.58 10.78
C ALA A 59 -3.30 -7.93 10.06
N ARG A 60 -3.40 -9.05 10.83
CA ARG A 60 -3.54 -10.39 10.25
C ARG A 60 -4.88 -10.57 9.52
N GLY A 61 -5.98 -10.05 10.07
CA GLY A 61 -7.28 -10.08 9.41
C GLY A 61 -7.28 -9.32 8.08
N LEU A 62 -6.70 -8.11 8.06
CA LEU A 62 -6.52 -7.32 6.84
C LEU A 62 -5.66 -8.07 5.81
N ALA A 63 -4.51 -8.62 6.22
CA ALA A 63 -3.64 -9.37 5.33
C ALA A 63 -4.35 -10.61 4.76
N GLY A 64 -5.15 -11.32 5.57
CA GLY A 64 -5.96 -12.45 5.13
C GLY A 64 -7.01 -12.06 4.10
N SER A 65 -7.77 -11.00 4.37
CA SER A 65 -8.77 -10.49 3.43
C SER A 65 -8.13 -9.94 2.14
N LEU A 66 -7.00 -9.27 2.22
CA LEU A 66 -6.26 -8.81 1.04
C LEU A 66 -5.79 -10.00 0.19
N LYS A 67 -5.28 -11.06 0.83
CA LYS A 67 -4.86 -12.28 0.15
C LYS A 67 -5.99 -12.95 -0.61
N SER A 68 -7.21 -13.02 -0.06
CA SER A 68 -8.38 -13.58 -0.76
C SER A 68 -8.81 -12.79 -1.99
N HIS A 69 -8.41 -11.52 -2.07
CA HIS A 69 -8.62 -10.64 -3.24
C HIS A 69 -7.39 -10.51 -4.14
N GLY A 70 -6.37 -11.38 -3.98
CA GLY A 70 -5.18 -11.39 -4.82
C GLY A 70 -4.17 -10.26 -4.55
N VAL A 71 -4.36 -9.51 -3.46
CA VAL A 71 -3.45 -8.41 -3.08
C VAL A 71 -2.32 -8.96 -2.20
N LYS A 72 -1.07 -8.69 -2.60
CA LYS A 72 0.12 -9.10 -1.86
C LYS A 72 0.26 -8.30 -0.56
N SER A 73 0.52 -9.00 0.54
CA SER A 73 0.84 -8.35 1.81
C SER A 73 2.03 -9.02 2.49
N LEU A 74 2.80 -8.26 3.24
CA LEU A 74 3.90 -8.75 4.08
C LEU A 74 3.78 -8.11 5.46
N LEU A 75 3.69 -8.95 6.50
CA LEU A 75 3.67 -8.49 7.88
C LEU A 75 5.10 -8.47 8.45
N VAL A 76 5.43 -7.44 9.21
CA VAL A 76 6.69 -7.36 9.97
C VAL A 76 6.40 -7.00 11.42
N ASP A 77 6.97 -7.76 12.34
CA ASP A 77 6.82 -7.52 13.77
C ASP A 77 8.09 -7.98 14.51
N THR A 78 8.37 -7.38 15.66
CA THR A 78 9.46 -7.78 16.53
C THR A 78 9.05 -8.94 17.46
N ASP A 79 7.75 -9.06 17.75
CA ASP A 79 7.21 -10.11 18.61
C ASP A 79 7.16 -11.47 17.87
N PRO A 80 7.94 -12.47 18.33
CA PRO A 80 7.99 -13.79 17.69
C PRO A 80 6.65 -14.52 17.73
N TYR A 81 5.85 -14.31 18.78
CA TYR A 81 4.54 -14.95 18.93
C TYR A 81 3.54 -14.46 17.86
N SER A 82 3.48 -13.13 17.66
CA SER A 82 2.63 -12.51 16.64
C SER A 82 3.02 -12.94 15.22
N VAL A 83 4.33 -13.03 14.94
CA VAL A 83 4.84 -13.52 13.66
C VAL A 83 4.49 -14.99 13.44
N THR A 84 4.69 -15.84 14.45
CA THR A 84 4.34 -17.27 14.36
C THR A 84 2.86 -17.47 14.07
N ARG A 85 1.99 -16.70 14.72
CA ARG A 85 0.53 -16.74 14.45
C ARG A 85 0.18 -16.31 13.03
N ALA A 86 0.88 -15.31 12.49
CA ALA A 86 0.68 -14.90 11.09
C ALA A 86 1.08 -16.02 10.11
N ILE A 87 2.25 -16.63 10.33
CA ILE A 87 2.74 -17.74 9.51
C ILE A 87 1.79 -18.95 9.60
N ALA A 88 1.34 -19.29 10.81
CA ALA A 88 0.38 -20.38 11.02
C ALA A 88 -0.98 -20.13 10.29
N ALA A 89 -1.36 -18.85 10.12
CA ALA A 89 -2.51 -18.45 9.31
C ALA A 89 -2.20 -18.41 7.79
N GLY A 90 -1.03 -18.85 7.35
CA GLY A 90 -0.62 -18.86 5.95
C GLY A 90 -0.33 -17.47 5.38
N LEU A 91 0.00 -16.50 6.23
CA LEU A 91 0.32 -15.13 5.84
C LEU A 91 1.84 -14.94 5.77
N PRO A 92 2.36 -14.26 4.73
CA PRO A 92 3.76 -13.86 4.69
C PRO A 92 4.09 -12.94 5.87
N ALA A 93 5.02 -13.36 6.73
CA ALA A 93 5.44 -12.56 7.87
C ALA A 93 6.94 -12.74 8.13
N ARG A 94 7.57 -11.68 8.64
CA ARG A 94 9.00 -11.65 9.02
C ARG A 94 9.17 -11.08 10.41
N ARG A 95 10.01 -11.74 11.23
CA ARG A 95 10.43 -11.20 12.51
C ARG A 95 11.54 -10.20 12.31
N MET A 96 11.19 -8.92 12.35
CA MET A 96 12.17 -7.83 12.23
C MET A 96 11.55 -6.51 12.70
N SER A 97 12.39 -5.57 13.11
CA SER A 97 11.95 -4.20 13.35
C SER A 97 11.75 -3.49 12.00
N VAL A 98 10.60 -2.87 11.79
CA VAL A 98 10.37 -2.00 10.62
C VAL A 98 11.34 -0.81 10.59
N LEU A 99 11.92 -0.47 11.73
CA LEU A 99 12.93 0.59 11.89
C LEU A 99 14.36 0.11 11.70
N ALA A 100 14.60 -1.20 11.50
CA ALA A 100 15.94 -1.72 11.22
C ALA A 100 16.50 -1.08 9.94
N GLU A 101 17.79 -0.79 9.93
CA GLU A 101 18.44 -0.11 8.81
C GLU A 101 18.32 -0.93 7.52
N GLU A 102 18.37 -2.24 7.66
CA GLU A 102 18.26 -3.22 6.59
C GLU A 102 16.81 -3.47 6.14
N ALA A 103 15.79 -3.03 6.90
CA ALA A 103 14.39 -3.40 6.63
C ALA A 103 13.94 -3.10 5.19
N ALA A 104 14.36 -1.96 4.63
CA ALA A 104 14.02 -1.60 3.26
C ALA A 104 14.82 -2.38 2.20
N ARG A 105 15.93 -3.02 2.58
CA ARG A 105 16.81 -3.80 1.67
C ARG A 105 16.54 -5.29 1.76
N ASP A 106 16.32 -5.80 2.98
CA ASP A 106 16.23 -7.25 3.25
C ASP A 106 14.81 -7.80 3.08
N LEU A 107 13.80 -6.92 3.07
CA LEU A 107 12.43 -7.33 2.78
C LEU A 107 12.23 -7.48 1.27
N ASP A 108 11.60 -8.58 0.86
CA ASP A 108 11.15 -8.73 -0.52
C ASP A 108 9.93 -7.83 -0.76
N LEU A 109 10.21 -6.59 -1.16
CA LEU A 109 9.19 -5.59 -1.45
C LEU A 109 8.67 -5.63 -2.90
N ARG A 110 9.02 -6.65 -3.70
CA ARG A 110 8.51 -6.78 -5.07
C ARG A 110 7.00 -6.91 -5.06
N GLY A 111 6.31 -6.05 -5.81
CA GLY A 111 4.85 -5.96 -5.84
C GLY A 111 4.23 -5.28 -4.60
N ILE A 112 5.04 -4.75 -3.68
CA ILE A 112 4.59 -3.97 -2.51
C ILE A 112 4.93 -2.51 -2.74
N GLY A 113 3.92 -1.67 -2.77
CA GLY A 113 4.05 -0.23 -3.02
C GLY A 113 3.53 0.66 -1.89
N ARG A 114 3.07 0.07 -0.79
CA ARG A 114 2.46 0.80 0.32
C ARG A 114 2.96 0.33 1.66
N LEU A 115 2.94 1.23 2.65
CA LEU A 115 3.13 0.90 4.07
C LEU A 115 1.85 1.17 4.84
N LEU A 116 1.49 0.25 5.73
CA LEU A 116 0.58 0.49 6.85
C LEU A 116 1.32 0.29 8.18
N ALA A 117 1.54 1.36 8.94
CA ALA A 117 2.06 1.28 10.30
C ALA A 117 0.91 1.09 11.30
N CYS A 118 0.85 -0.10 11.91
CA CYS A 118 -0.25 -0.58 12.73
C CYS A 118 0.26 -1.23 14.03
N THR A 119 1.32 -0.65 14.63
CA THR A 119 1.86 -1.10 15.93
C THR A 119 1.17 -0.39 17.09
N SER A 120 1.38 -0.88 18.31
CA SER A 120 0.87 -0.25 19.54
C SER A 120 1.64 1.00 19.96
N ASN A 121 2.73 1.32 19.28
CA ASN A 121 3.60 2.45 19.59
C ASN A 121 3.51 3.52 18.51
N ASP A 122 2.97 4.68 18.85
CA ASP A 122 2.75 5.80 17.94
C ASP A 122 4.06 6.37 17.39
N GLU A 123 5.14 6.39 18.18
CA GLU A 123 6.46 6.85 17.76
C GLU A 123 7.06 5.89 16.72
N VAL A 124 6.92 4.58 16.93
CA VAL A 124 7.35 3.57 15.93
C VAL A 124 6.57 3.73 14.63
N ASN A 125 5.26 3.95 14.71
CA ASN A 125 4.42 4.17 13.53
C ASN A 125 4.87 5.42 12.75
N ALA A 126 5.10 6.53 13.44
CA ALA A 126 5.56 7.78 12.82
C ALA A 126 6.96 7.65 12.19
N LEU A 127 7.90 7.01 12.90
CA LEU A 127 9.25 6.79 12.37
C LEU A 127 9.24 5.84 11.17
N ALA A 128 8.39 4.79 11.20
CA ALA A 128 8.22 3.88 10.07
C ALA A 128 7.69 4.63 8.85
N THR A 129 6.66 5.48 9.01
CA THR A 129 6.14 6.28 7.90
C THR A 129 7.18 7.24 7.36
N ALA A 130 7.87 7.99 8.21
CA ALA A 130 8.93 8.93 7.80
C ALA A 130 10.05 8.23 7.01
N ARG A 131 10.42 7.01 7.41
CA ARG A 131 11.43 6.20 6.73
C ARG A 131 10.94 5.72 5.36
N PHE A 132 9.76 5.13 5.31
CA PHE A 132 9.23 4.52 4.09
C PHE A 132 8.65 5.54 3.08
N VAL A 133 8.48 6.81 3.45
CA VAL A 133 8.23 7.89 2.49
C VAL A 133 9.28 7.92 1.38
N ARG A 134 10.55 7.62 1.70
CA ARG A 134 11.63 7.58 0.70
C ARG A 134 11.56 6.36 -0.23
N VAL A 135 10.86 5.31 0.17
CA VAL A 135 10.71 4.05 -0.59
C VAL A 135 9.44 4.07 -1.44
N PHE A 136 8.30 4.42 -0.84
CA PHE A 136 6.99 4.33 -1.48
C PHE A 136 6.40 5.69 -1.88
N GLY A 137 6.96 6.79 -1.38
CA GLY A 137 6.39 8.12 -1.54
C GLY A 137 5.34 8.45 -0.47
N ARG A 138 5.13 9.76 -0.25
CA ARG A 138 4.28 10.28 0.85
C ARG A 138 2.80 9.86 0.74
N ARG A 139 2.31 9.60 -0.46
CA ARG A 139 0.90 9.23 -0.70
C ARG A 139 0.61 7.77 -0.36
N GLU A 140 1.64 6.94 -0.31
CA GLU A 140 1.54 5.48 -0.16
C GLU A 140 1.97 5.00 1.23
N VAL A 141 2.16 5.92 2.19
CA VAL A 141 2.48 5.58 3.58
C VAL A 141 1.33 5.95 4.51
N PHE A 142 0.86 4.95 5.25
CA PHE A 142 -0.33 5.03 6.08
C PHE A 142 -0.04 4.56 7.50
N GLN A 143 -0.82 5.06 8.46
CA GLN A 143 -0.74 4.67 9.87
C GLN A 143 -2.09 4.74 10.57
N LEU A 144 -2.18 4.15 11.75
CA LEU A 144 -3.29 4.39 12.69
C LEU A 144 -3.23 5.82 13.22
N ALA A 145 -4.36 6.33 13.69
CA ALA A 145 -4.41 7.61 14.37
C ALA A 145 -3.58 7.55 15.66
N PRO A 146 -2.64 8.48 15.87
CA PRO A 146 -1.88 8.51 17.11
C PRO A 146 -2.78 8.93 18.30
N THR A 147 -2.56 8.29 19.46
CA THR A 147 -3.36 8.51 20.67
C THR A 147 -3.23 9.94 21.19
N LYS A 148 -2.05 10.54 21.07
CA LYS A 148 -1.75 11.88 21.59
C LYS A 148 -2.36 13.05 20.81
N LEU A 149 -2.75 12.83 19.54
CA LEU A 149 -3.53 13.82 18.79
C LEU A 149 -4.90 14.09 19.43
N SER A 150 -5.45 13.10 20.16
CA SER A 150 -6.73 13.21 20.86
C SER A 150 -6.61 13.88 22.24
N ALA A 151 -5.40 14.00 22.82
CA ALA A 151 -5.19 14.38 24.22
C ALA A 151 -4.42 15.72 24.44
N GLY A 152 -4.09 16.48 23.39
CA GLY A 152 -3.40 17.78 23.52
C GLY A 152 -1.95 17.70 24.05
N GLY A 153 -1.32 16.53 24.03
CA GLY A 153 0.09 16.32 24.38
C GLY A 153 1.04 16.67 23.24
N ALA A 154 2.35 16.71 23.51
CA ALA A 154 3.39 16.90 22.48
C ALA A 154 3.23 15.84 21.39
N SER A 155 2.66 16.23 20.26
CA SER A 155 2.38 15.35 19.12
C SER A 155 3.61 15.26 18.24
N VAL A 156 3.78 14.10 17.60
CA VAL A 156 4.69 13.99 16.44
C VAL A 156 4.26 15.06 15.42
N PRO A 157 5.17 15.91 14.92
CA PRO A 157 4.83 16.90 13.92
C PRO A 157 4.11 16.26 12.72
N GLU A 158 3.08 16.94 12.19
CA GLU A 158 2.26 16.42 11.07
C GLU A 158 3.09 16.04 9.84
N GLU A 159 4.24 16.67 9.67
CA GLU A 159 5.17 16.38 8.58
C GLU A 159 5.77 14.97 8.62
N TYR A 160 5.83 14.35 9.81
CA TYR A 160 6.30 12.97 10.01
C TYR A 160 5.17 11.96 10.07
N LEU A 161 3.92 12.41 10.05
CA LEU A 161 2.78 11.50 10.05
C LEU A 161 2.49 10.99 8.63
N GLY A 162 2.28 9.68 8.54
CA GLY A 162 1.65 9.07 7.37
C GLY A 162 0.18 9.45 7.28
N ARG A 163 -0.47 9.11 6.18
CA ARG A 163 -1.91 9.27 6.05
C ARG A 163 -2.62 8.37 7.07
N VAL A 164 -3.56 8.94 7.82
CA VAL A 164 -4.32 8.17 8.81
C VAL A 164 -5.42 7.38 8.11
N ILE A 165 -5.44 6.05 8.36
CA ILE A 165 -6.44 5.15 7.78
C ILE A 165 -7.77 5.23 8.53
N GLY A 166 -8.83 4.86 7.79
CA GLY A 166 -10.21 4.84 8.25
C GLY A 166 -10.95 6.14 7.95
N ILE A 167 -12.17 6.02 7.45
CA ILE A 167 -13.08 7.16 7.27
C ILE A 167 -13.29 7.87 8.61
N GLN A 168 -13.38 7.07 9.68
CA GLN A 168 -13.24 7.53 11.06
C GLN A 168 -11.86 7.09 11.57
N PRO A 169 -10.95 8.03 11.86
CA PRO A 169 -9.63 7.72 12.38
C PRO A 169 -9.70 6.86 13.65
N ILE A 170 -8.95 5.75 13.66
CA ILE A 170 -8.94 4.85 14.79
C ILE A 170 -7.53 4.75 15.38
N THR A 171 -7.43 4.87 16.70
CA THR A 171 -6.19 4.63 17.45
C THR A 171 -5.98 3.13 17.67
N TYR A 172 -4.74 2.73 17.96
CA TYR A 172 -4.45 1.33 18.29
C TYR A 172 -5.27 0.84 19.49
N ALA A 173 -5.38 1.65 20.55
CA ALA A 173 -6.14 1.29 21.75
C ALA A 173 -7.62 1.00 21.43
N ALA A 174 -8.26 1.87 20.66
CA ALA A 174 -9.65 1.68 20.27
C ALA A 174 -9.84 0.46 19.34
N LEU A 175 -8.85 0.17 18.48
CA LEU A 175 -8.84 -1.01 17.63
C LEU A 175 -8.69 -2.31 18.43
N ASP A 176 -7.81 -2.32 19.42
CA ASP A 176 -7.58 -3.46 20.32
C ASP A 176 -8.81 -3.74 21.18
N GLU A 177 -9.44 -2.71 21.73
CA GLU A 177 -10.68 -2.84 22.52
C GLU A 177 -11.83 -3.43 21.69
N ARG A 178 -12.04 -2.94 20.47
CA ARG A 178 -13.05 -3.52 19.57
C ARG A 178 -12.76 -4.98 19.27
N THR A 179 -11.49 -5.32 19.03
CA THR A 179 -11.09 -6.71 18.79
C THR A 179 -11.39 -7.61 19.99
N ARG A 180 -11.16 -7.12 21.23
CA ARG A 180 -11.53 -7.84 22.46
C ARG A 180 -13.05 -7.98 22.60
N SER A 181 -13.81 -6.98 22.15
CA SER A 181 -15.29 -7.00 22.14
C SER A 181 -15.87 -7.85 21.00
N GLY A 182 -15.05 -8.67 20.33
CA GLY A 182 -15.52 -9.60 19.31
C GLY A 182 -15.56 -9.08 17.89
N TRP A 183 -15.17 -7.82 17.64
CA TRP A 183 -15.07 -7.32 16.29
C TRP A 183 -13.99 -8.07 15.49
N ARG A 184 -14.27 -8.29 14.21
CA ARG A 184 -13.36 -9.00 13.29
C ARG A 184 -13.25 -8.25 11.97
N VAL A 185 -12.15 -8.47 11.28
CA VAL A 185 -12.02 -7.98 9.91
C VAL A 185 -12.91 -8.80 8.98
N ALA A 186 -13.70 -8.11 8.20
CA ALA A 186 -14.58 -8.70 7.18
C ALA A 186 -14.39 -7.97 5.84
N SER A 187 -14.68 -8.69 4.76
CA SER A 187 -14.75 -8.14 3.41
C SER A 187 -16.21 -8.20 2.94
N VAL A 188 -16.72 -7.06 2.54
CA VAL A 188 -18.13 -6.89 2.14
C VAL A 188 -18.18 -6.24 0.77
N SER A 189 -19.11 -6.62 -0.08
CA SER A 189 -19.35 -5.92 -1.36
C SER A 189 -19.79 -4.49 -1.10
N GLY A 190 -19.19 -3.56 -1.83
CA GLY A 190 -19.53 -2.13 -1.74
C GLY A 190 -21.00 -1.88 -2.04
N GLY A 191 -21.53 -0.74 -1.58
CA GLY A 191 -22.91 -0.34 -1.80
C GLY A 191 -23.67 -0.02 -0.53
N SER A 192 -25.01 -0.11 -0.58
CA SER A 192 -25.89 0.28 0.52
C SER A 192 -25.65 -0.49 1.82
N THR A 193 -25.30 -1.77 1.75
CA THR A 193 -24.99 -2.59 2.92
C THR A 193 -23.82 -2.01 3.73
N VAL A 194 -22.73 -1.63 3.06
CA VAL A 194 -21.56 -1.02 3.70
C VAL A 194 -21.92 0.37 4.23
N SER A 195 -22.66 1.16 3.45
CA SER A 195 -23.04 2.52 3.84
C SER A 195 -23.93 2.52 5.09
N ASN A 196 -24.94 1.65 5.14
CA ASN A 196 -25.83 1.51 6.29
C ASN A 196 -25.07 1.03 7.52
N ALA A 197 -24.31 -0.08 7.39
CA ALA A 197 -23.54 -0.61 8.52
C ALA A 197 -22.48 0.37 9.06
N ALA A 198 -21.90 1.21 8.20
CA ALA A 198 -20.98 2.27 8.61
C ALA A 198 -21.72 3.41 9.32
N ALA A 199 -22.91 3.79 8.85
CA ALA A 199 -23.76 4.81 9.50
C ALA A 199 -24.25 4.34 10.88
N ASP A 200 -24.60 3.06 11.01
CA ASP A 200 -25.02 2.43 12.26
C ASP A 200 -23.85 2.15 13.24
N GLY A 201 -22.62 2.44 12.81
CA GLY A 201 -21.41 2.20 13.61
C GLY A 201 -21.03 0.72 13.78
N GLU A 202 -21.60 -0.17 12.97
CA GLU A 202 -21.35 -1.62 13.02
C GLU A 202 -20.22 -2.07 12.09
N PHE A 203 -19.80 -1.23 11.15
CA PHE A 203 -18.72 -1.50 10.22
C PHE A 203 -17.81 -0.29 10.08
N MET A 204 -16.50 -0.51 10.14
CA MET A 204 -15.48 0.52 9.96
C MET A 204 -14.71 0.25 8.67
N PRO A 205 -15.03 0.91 7.56
CA PRO A 205 -14.33 0.75 6.30
C PRO A 205 -12.89 1.22 6.41
N MET A 206 -11.94 0.40 5.96
CA MET A 206 -10.49 0.70 6.01
C MET A 206 -9.81 0.61 4.65
N VAL A 207 -10.23 -0.34 3.81
CA VAL A 207 -9.62 -0.61 2.51
C VAL A 207 -10.70 -0.89 1.49
N ARG A 208 -10.54 -0.36 0.28
CA ARG A 208 -11.31 -0.74 -0.91
C ARG A 208 -10.44 -1.59 -1.82
N VAL A 209 -11.02 -2.64 -2.40
CA VAL A 209 -10.37 -3.49 -3.41
C VAL A 209 -11.27 -3.60 -4.64
N VAL A 210 -10.71 -3.30 -5.82
CA VAL A 210 -11.37 -3.43 -7.12
C VAL A 210 -10.37 -4.04 -8.09
N ASP A 211 -10.73 -5.14 -8.72
CA ASP A 211 -9.88 -5.83 -9.72
C ASP A 211 -8.45 -6.09 -9.25
N GLY A 212 -8.28 -6.51 -8.00
CA GLY A 212 -6.97 -6.76 -7.38
C GLY A 212 -6.17 -5.52 -7.01
N LYS A 213 -6.72 -4.32 -7.21
CA LYS A 213 -6.10 -3.05 -6.79
C LYS A 213 -6.70 -2.60 -5.46
N MET A 214 -5.84 -2.32 -4.51
CA MET A 214 -6.27 -1.82 -3.20
C MET A 214 -6.07 -0.32 -3.05
N ALA A 215 -6.93 0.31 -2.27
CA ALA A 215 -6.76 1.67 -1.79
C ALA A 215 -7.16 1.75 -0.32
N PHE A 216 -6.33 2.38 0.51
CA PHE A 216 -6.73 2.70 1.87
C PHE A 216 -7.75 3.84 1.87
N LEU A 217 -8.79 3.68 2.67
CA LEU A 217 -9.76 4.73 2.93
C LEU A 217 -9.24 5.61 4.07
N CYS A 218 -9.29 6.91 3.88
CA CYS A 218 -8.85 7.91 4.83
C CYS A 218 -10.02 8.81 5.23
N ARG A 219 -9.76 9.71 6.17
CA ARG A 219 -10.74 10.69 6.61
C ARG A 219 -11.30 11.50 5.43
N ASN A 220 -12.61 11.64 5.37
CA ASN A 220 -13.38 12.32 4.33
C ASN A 220 -13.45 11.58 2.98
N ASP A 221 -12.86 10.40 2.84
CA ASP A 221 -13.11 9.59 1.65
C ASP A 221 -14.59 9.13 1.65
N PRO A 222 -15.25 9.10 0.49
CA PRO A 222 -16.60 8.58 0.40
C PRO A 222 -16.61 7.07 0.67
N ILE A 223 -17.71 6.58 1.23
CA ILE A 223 -17.92 5.13 1.37
C ILE A 223 -18.03 4.52 -0.03
N PRO A 224 -17.22 3.50 -0.37
CA PRO A 224 -17.22 2.92 -1.71
C PRO A 224 -18.56 2.26 -2.04
N SER A 225 -19.08 2.55 -3.22
CA SER A 225 -20.29 1.93 -3.77
C SER A 225 -20.02 0.69 -4.62
N ASP A 226 -18.75 0.45 -4.97
CA ASP A 226 -18.29 -0.62 -5.86
C ASP A 226 -17.11 -1.39 -5.27
N GLY A 227 -16.82 -2.56 -5.84
CA GLY A 227 -15.75 -3.44 -5.41
C GLY A 227 -16.02 -4.10 -4.06
N HIS A 228 -14.95 -4.47 -3.37
CA HIS A 228 -15.00 -5.01 -2.02
C HIS A 228 -14.44 -4.00 -1.02
N VAL A 229 -15.12 -3.86 0.10
CA VAL A 229 -14.68 -3.02 1.21
C VAL A 229 -14.27 -3.91 2.36
N ILE A 230 -13.01 -3.82 2.76
CA ILE A 230 -12.44 -4.53 3.90
C ILE A 230 -12.42 -3.57 5.08
N GLY A 231 -12.93 -4.02 6.20
CA GLY A 231 -13.00 -3.20 7.40
C GLY A 231 -13.20 -4.03 8.66
N LEU A 232 -13.31 -3.34 9.78
CA LEU A 232 -13.58 -3.96 11.07
C LEU A 232 -15.11 -4.00 11.29
N ALA A 233 -15.66 -5.19 11.50
CA ALA A 233 -17.08 -5.47 11.62
C ALA A 233 -17.45 -5.88 13.05
N ALA A 234 -18.55 -5.33 13.55
CA ALA A 234 -19.13 -5.69 14.84
C ALA A 234 -19.79 -7.10 14.80
N PRO A 235 -19.88 -7.81 15.95
CA PRO A 235 -20.52 -9.12 16.00
C PRO A 235 -21.92 -9.19 15.38
N PRO A 236 -22.86 -8.25 15.63
CA PRO A 236 -24.18 -8.30 15.02
C PRO A 236 -24.15 -8.19 13.48
N PHE A 237 -23.19 -7.43 12.95
CA PHE A 237 -23.02 -7.32 11.51
C PHE A 237 -22.42 -8.59 10.91
N LEU A 238 -21.45 -9.21 11.60
CA LEU A 238 -20.86 -10.49 11.18
C LEU A 238 -21.86 -11.61 11.09
N GLU A 239 -22.81 -11.68 12.04
CA GLU A 239 -23.90 -12.66 12.02
C GLU A 239 -24.82 -12.50 10.81
N ARG A 240 -25.01 -11.27 10.32
CA ARG A 240 -25.80 -11.02 9.09
C ARG A 240 -25.04 -11.32 7.79
N LEU A 241 -23.73 -11.51 7.85
CA LEU A 241 -22.90 -11.86 6.70
C LEU A 241 -22.68 -13.38 6.55
N SER A 242 -22.92 -14.15 7.61
CA SER A 242 -22.79 -15.62 7.64
C SER A 242 -24.01 -16.31 7.05
#